data_4588a27ccf119244b697b22106a8400f
#
_entry.id   4588a27ccf119244b697b22106a8400f
#
_cell.length_a   1.000
_cell.length_b   1.000
_cell.length_c   1.000
_cell.angle_alpha   90.00
_cell.angle_beta   90.00
_cell.angle_gamma   90.00
#
_symmetry.space_group_name_H-M   'P 1'
#
loop_
_entity.id
_entity.type
_entity.pdbx_description
1 polymer ?
#
loop_
_entity_poly.entity_id
_entity_poly.type
_entity_poly.pdbx_seq_one_letter_code
_entity_poly.pdbx_strand_id
1 'polypeptide(L)'
;MIELKTFQRKALKISPQDDVGVALQDLKAGDEIVLGGQNYVLATNVAAKHKFALKAFATGERLTMYGTVVGEAVTPIPVGGAITTGNTQHQTAAFERRIRRYEWQEPDNSRWKDCTFRGFHRADGQVGTRN
;
A
#
# COMPACT_ATOMS: atom_id res chain seq x y z
N MET A 1 8.21 11.62 36.90
CA MET A 1 8.18 10.44 36.00
C MET A 1 7.30 10.79 34.80
N ILE A 2 7.88 10.98 33.63
CA ILE A 2 7.10 11.29 32.41
C ILE A 2 6.59 9.94 31.91
N GLU A 3 5.29 9.66 32.06
CA GLU A 3 4.65 8.54 31.36
C GLU A 3 4.74 8.82 29.85
N LEU A 4 5.62 8.12 29.19
CA LEU A 4 5.61 7.98 27.72
C LEU A 4 4.32 7.24 27.36
N LYS A 5 3.22 7.98 27.13
CA LYS A 5 2.05 7.42 26.45
C LYS A 5 2.54 6.97 25.09
N THR A 6 2.79 5.68 24.96
CA THR A 6 3.03 5.03 23.67
C THR A 6 1.75 5.24 22.86
N PHE A 7 1.81 6.17 21.90
CA PHE A 7 0.71 6.41 20.98
C PHE A 7 0.63 5.20 20.06
N GLN A 8 -0.08 4.16 20.49
CA GLN A 8 -0.36 3.03 19.62
C GLN A 8 -1.26 3.54 18.50
N ARG A 9 -0.71 3.59 17.29
CA ARG A 9 -1.48 3.89 16.09
C ARG A 9 -2.49 2.78 15.89
N LYS A 10 -3.77 3.07 16.00
CA LYS A 10 -4.87 2.11 15.82
C LYS A 10 -5.06 1.74 14.35
N ALA A 11 -4.73 2.65 13.44
CA ALA A 11 -4.88 2.48 12.01
C ALA A 11 -3.83 3.29 11.23
N LEU A 12 -3.74 3.03 9.93
CA LEU A 12 -2.81 3.72 9.06
C LEU A 12 -3.45 4.04 7.69
N LYS A 13 -3.03 5.14 7.08
CA LYS A 13 -3.28 5.52 5.70
C LYS A 13 -1.95 5.39 4.96
N ILE A 14 -1.88 4.59 3.90
CA ILE A 14 -0.62 4.22 3.25
C ILE A 14 -0.13 5.34 2.33
N SER A 15 -1.01 5.84 1.46
CA SER A 15 -0.73 7.00 0.61
C SER A 15 -1.61 8.19 1.00
N PRO A 16 -1.13 9.43 0.89
CA PRO A 16 -1.97 10.61 1.11
C PRO A 16 -3.25 10.65 0.25
N GLN A 17 -3.22 10.00 -0.91
CA GLN A 17 -4.33 9.95 -1.87
C GLN A 17 -5.33 8.83 -1.59
N ASP A 18 -5.07 7.95 -0.61
CA ASP A 18 -5.93 6.81 -0.35
C ASP A 18 -7.29 7.25 0.22
N ASP A 19 -8.32 6.59 -0.23
CA ASP A 19 -9.70 6.70 0.27
C ASP A 19 -10.00 5.66 1.37
N VAL A 20 -9.00 4.87 1.73
CA VAL A 20 -9.10 3.67 2.55
C VAL A 20 -8.05 3.71 3.65
N GLY A 21 -8.46 3.42 4.88
CA GLY A 21 -7.60 3.18 6.03
C GLY A 21 -7.44 1.69 6.31
N VAL A 22 -6.34 1.32 6.96
CA VAL A 22 -6.05 -0.07 7.38
C VAL A 22 -6.03 -0.12 8.90
N ALA A 23 -6.82 -1.00 9.50
CA ALA A 23 -6.83 -1.25 10.93
C ALA A 23 -5.56 -2.05 11.33
N LEU A 24 -4.83 -1.58 12.33
CA LEU A 24 -3.65 -2.26 12.87
C LEU A 24 -3.98 -3.19 14.03
N GLN A 25 -5.17 -3.06 14.58
CA GLN A 25 -5.76 -3.89 15.64
C GLN A 25 -7.25 -4.03 15.40
N ASP A 26 -7.92 -4.89 16.15
CA ASP A 26 -9.38 -4.98 16.13
C ASP A 26 -9.99 -3.68 16.62
N LEU A 27 -10.89 -3.13 15.83
CA LEU A 27 -11.58 -1.88 16.08
C LEU A 27 -13.09 -2.13 16.10
N LYS A 28 -13.80 -1.34 16.91
CA LYS A 28 -15.25 -1.47 17.08
C LYS A 28 -15.98 -0.31 16.43
N ALA A 29 -17.23 -0.54 16.06
CA ALA A 29 -18.14 0.53 15.69
C ALA A 29 -18.19 1.60 16.80
N GLY A 30 -18.10 2.86 16.42
CA GLY A 30 -18.01 4.00 17.34
C GLY A 30 -16.59 4.38 17.77
N ASP A 31 -15.57 3.57 17.47
CA ASP A 31 -14.18 3.96 17.74
C ASP A 31 -13.77 5.18 16.92
N GLU A 32 -13.09 6.10 17.56
CA GLU A 32 -12.48 7.27 16.91
C GLU A 32 -11.06 6.98 16.47
N ILE A 33 -10.78 7.29 15.21
CA ILE A 33 -9.49 7.06 14.55
C ILE A 33 -8.99 8.38 13.98
N VAL A 34 -7.78 8.79 14.36
CA VAL A 34 -7.13 9.98 13.79
C VAL A 34 -6.12 9.55 12.72
N LEU A 35 -6.34 10.00 11.49
CA LEU A 35 -5.45 9.75 10.35
C LEU A 35 -5.24 11.04 9.56
N GLY A 36 -3.98 11.40 9.32
CA GLY A 36 -3.66 12.60 8.55
C GLY A 36 -4.22 13.90 9.14
N GLY A 37 -4.41 13.97 10.45
CA GLY A 37 -4.99 15.13 11.13
C GLY A 37 -6.52 15.20 11.08
N GLN A 38 -7.20 14.21 10.50
CA GLN A 38 -8.65 14.09 10.45
C GLN A 38 -9.13 13.00 11.42
N ASN A 39 -10.28 13.23 12.03
CA ASN A 39 -10.93 12.26 12.92
C ASN A 39 -12.03 11.52 12.15
N TYR A 40 -12.02 10.19 12.25
CA TYR A 40 -12.99 9.29 11.64
C TYR A 40 -13.66 8.46 12.74
N VAL A 41 -14.98 8.32 12.67
CA VAL A 41 -15.73 7.43 13.54
C VAL A 41 -16.10 6.17 12.75
N LEU A 42 -15.78 5.00 13.29
CA LEU A 42 -16.10 3.75 12.61
C LEU A 42 -17.60 3.46 12.65
N ALA A 43 -18.16 3.18 11.48
CA ALA A 43 -19.57 2.81 11.35
C ALA A 43 -19.82 1.33 11.66
N THR A 44 -18.79 0.48 11.50
CA THR A 44 -18.87 -0.96 11.74
C THR A 44 -17.61 -1.46 12.44
N ASN A 45 -17.65 -2.69 12.95
CA ASN A 45 -16.45 -3.37 13.45
C ASN A 45 -15.48 -3.62 12.28
N VAL A 46 -14.19 -3.44 12.53
CA VAL A 46 -13.11 -3.68 11.56
C VAL A 46 -12.04 -4.52 12.23
N ALA A 47 -11.83 -5.73 11.77
CA ALA A 47 -10.79 -6.59 12.29
C ALA A 47 -9.38 -6.08 11.93
N ALA A 48 -8.39 -6.45 12.71
CA ALA A 48 -6.98 -6.15 12.43
C ALA A 48 -6.60 -6.55 11.00
N LYS A 49 -5.83 -5.71 10.32
CA LYS A 49 -5.40 -5.85 8.91
C LYS A 49 -6.51 -5.68 7.88
N HIS A 50 -7.78 -5.49 8.30
CA HIS A 50 -8.87 -5.15 7.39
C HIS A 50 -8.94 -3.65 7.15
N LYS A 51 -9.72 -3.26 6.16
CA LYS A 51 -9.80 -1.92 5.62
C LYS A 51 -11.13 -1.27 5.97
N PHE A 52 -11.15 0.04 6.06
CA PHE A 52 -12.35 0.84 6.27
C PHE A 52 -12.34 2.10 5.41
N ALA A 53 -13.50 2.61 5.12
CA ALA A 53 -13.70 3.77 4.25
C ALA A 53 -13.32 5.07 4.97
N LEU A 54 -12.48 5.90 4.34
CA LEU A 54 -12.15 7.25 4.80
C LEU A 54 -13.10 8.32 4.23
N LYS A 55 -13.89 7.96 3.21
CA LYS A 55 -14.99 8.74 2.66
C LYS A 55 -16.19 7.84 2.43
N ALA A 56 -17.36 8.42 2.21
CA ALA A 56 -18.51 7.65 1.75
C ALA A 56 -18.32 7.25 0.27
N PHE A 57 -18.71 6.02 -0.07
CA PHE A 57 -18.72 5.52 -1.44
C PHE A 57 -20.17 5.24 -1.87
N ALA A 58 -20.55 5.73 -3.04
CA ALA A 58 -21.74 5.31 -3.73
C ALA A 58 -21.48 4.02 -4.54
N THR A 59 -22.53 3.29 -4.89
CA THR A 59 -22.40 2.14 -5.80
C THR A 59 -21.75 2.57 -7.13
N GLY A 60 -20.78 1.82 -7.60
CA GLY A 60 -20.00 2.13 -8.81
C GLY A 60 -18.82 3.08 -8.57
N GLU A 61 -18.63 3.57 -7.35
CA GLU A 61 -17.54 4.47 -7.05
C GLU A 61 -16.21 3.71 -6.81
N ARG A 62 -15.12 4.23 -7.37
CA ARG A 62 -13.80 3.59 -7.29
C ARG A 62 -13.14 3.86 -5.96
N LEU A 63 -12.47 2.84 -5.44
CA LEU A 63 -11.66 2.91 -4.23
C LEU A 63 -10.19 3.05 -4.59
N THR A 64 -9.52 4.00 -3.96
CA THR A 64 -8.08 4.23 -4.13
C THR A 64 -7.32 3.74 -2.90
N MET A 65 -6.30 2.92 -3.12
CA MET A 65 -5.35 2.46 -2.11
C MET A 65 -3.96 2.32 -2.74
N TYR A 66 -2.93 2.62 -1.99
CA TYR A 66 -1.55 2.72 -2.51
C TYR A 66 -1.40 3.78 -3.63
N GLY A 67 -2.24 4.81 -3.62
CA GLY A 67 -2.29 5.83 -4.67
C GLY A 67 -2.84 5.34 -6.01
N THR A 68 -3.48 4.16 -6.07
CA THR A 68 -4.05 3.59 -7.29
C THR A 68 -5.45 3.03 -7.05
N VAL A 69 -6.23 2.86 -8.12
CA VAL A 69 -7.54 2.22 -8.05
C VAL A 69 -7.37 0.73 -7.80
N VAL A 70 -8.00 0.23 -6.74
CA VAL A 70 -7.94 -1.19 -6.33
C VAL A 70 -9.28 -1.91 -6.37
N GLY A 71 -10.37 -1.17 -6.49
CA GLY A 71 -11.70 -1.75 -6.50
C GLY A 71 -12.79 -0.72 -6.78
N GLU A 72 -14.02 -1.21 -6.81
CA GLU A 72 -15.25 -0.45 -6.98
C GLU A 72 -16.28 -0.91 -5.94
N ALA A 73 -17.00 0.04 -5.36
CA ALA A 73 -18.10 -0.26 -4.43
C ALA A 73 -19.29 -0.86 -5.17
N VAL A 74 -19.75 -2.04 -4.78
CA VAL A 74 -20.94 -2.68 -5.34
C VAL A 74 -22.22 -2.33 -4.57
N THR A 75 -22.07 -1.81 -3.35
CA THR A 75 -23.11 -1.25 -2.52
C THR A 75 -22.60 0.03 -1.85
N PRO A 76 -23.46 0.95 -1.40
CA PRO A 76 -23.02 2.15 -0.68
C PRO A 76 -22.23 1.77 0.58
N ILE A 77 -21.12 2.46 0.82
CA ILE A 77 -20.27 2.25 2.01
C ILE A 77 -20.17 3.59 2.75
N PRO A 78 -20.59 3.70 4.00
CA PRO A 78 -20.48 4.94 4.77
C PRO A 78 -19.02 5.20 5.18
N VAL A 79 -18.71 6.45 5.56
CA VAL A 79 -17.44 6.77 6.23
C VAL A 79 -17.28 5.87 7.46
N GLY A 80 -16.10 5.29 7.66
CA GLY A 80 -15.84 4.35 8.75
C GLY A 80 -16.43 2.97 8.56
N GLY A 81 -17.11 2.69 7.44
CA GLY A 81 -17.62 1.37 7.09
C GLY A 81 -16.50 0.40 6.70
N ALA A 82 -16.59 -0.85 7.15
CA ALA A 82 -15.63 -1.89 6.73
C ALA A 82 -15.73 -2.16 5.23
N ILE A 83 -14.58 -2.29 4.58
CA ILE A 83 -14.48 -2.70 3.18
C ILE A 83 -14.29 -4.21 3.14
N THR A 84 -15.20 -4.90 2.45
CA THR A 84 -15.29 -6.36 2.42
C THR A 84 -15.48 -6.84 0.99
N THR A 85 -15.28 -8.14 0.76
CA THR A 85 -15.59 -8.77 -0.53
C THR A 85 -17.09 -8.77 -0.87
N GLY A 86 -17.94 -8.50 0.13
CA GLY A 86 -19.40 -8.41 -0.09
C GLY A 86 -19.86 -7.02 -0.55
N ASN A 87 -19.08 -5.97 -0.30
CA ASN A 87 -19.46 -4.59 -0.68
C ASN A 87 -18.51 -3.96 -1.70
N THR A 88 -17.44 -4.65 -2.10
CA THR A 88 -16.49 -4.19 -3.11
C THR A 88 -16.13 -5.32 -4.07
N GLN A 89 -15.90 -4.97 -5.32
CA GLN A 89 -15.31 -5.86 -6.32
C GLN A 89 -13.95 -5.33 -6.77
N HIS A 90 -13.06 -6.24 -7.14
CA HIS A 90 -11.76 -5.87 -7.65
C HIS A 90 -11.88 -5.14 -8.98
N GLN A 91 -11.25 -3.98 -9.07
CA GLN A 91 -11.15 -3.23 -10.32
C GLN A 91 -9.77 -2.57 -10.36
N THR A 92 -9.06 -2.79 -11.45
CA THR A 92 -7.81 -2.09 -11.75
C THR A 92 -8.01 -1.11 -12.89
N ALA A 93 -7.17 -0.09 -12.95
CA ALA A 93 -7.11 0.76 -14.14
C ALA A 93 -6.81 -0.12 -15.37
N ALA A 94 -7.49 0.17 -16.49
CA ALA A 94 -7.23 -0.55 -17.72
C ALA A 94 -5.74 -0.46 -18.07
N PHE A 95 -5.14 -1.63 -18.37
CA PHE A 95 -3.76 -1.67 -18.79
C PHE A 95 -3.66 -1.12 -20.22
N GLU A 96 -3.18 0.10 -20.35
CA GLU A 96 -2.81 0.66 -21.65
C GLU A 96 -1.40 0.18 -22.00
N ARG A 97 -1.32 -0.67 -23.00
CA ARG A 97 -0.03 -1.10 -23.56
C ARG A 97 0.61 0.09 -24.27
N ARG A 98 1.41 0.87 -23.54
CA ARG A 98 2.25 1.90 -24.14
C ARG A 98 3.39 1.19 -24.85
N ILE A 99 3.44 1.29 -26.19
CA ILE A 99 4.62 0.88 -26.94
C ILE A 99 5.69 1.92 -26.62
N ARG A 100 6.49 1.63 -25.60
CA ARG A 100 7.68 2.42 -25.32
C ARG A 100 8.76 1.91 -26.27
N ARG A 101 9.19 2.74 -27.20
CA ARG A 101 10.44 2.52 -27.91
C ARG A 101 11.56 2.87 -26.92
N TYR A 102 12.17 1.84 -26.36
CA TYR A 102 13.38 2.02 -25.57
C TYR A 102 14.55 2.03 -26.52
N GLU A 103 15.18 3.16 -26.70
CA GLU A 103 16.56 3.19 -27.18
C GLU A 103 17.43 2.88 -25.95
N TRP A 104 17.97 1.68 -25.92
CA TRP A 104 18.88 1.30 -24.85
C TRP A 104 20.15 2.15 -24.98
N GLN A 105 20.46 2.91 -23.95
CA GLN A 105 21.72 3.64 -23.83
C GLN A 105 22.58 2.91 -22.80
N GLU A 106 23.78 2.54 -23.20
CA GLU A 106 24.73 1.93 -22.29
C GLU A 106 25.02 2.89 -21.13
N PRO A 107 24.89 2.44 -19.87
CA PRO A 107 25.24 3.28 -18.71
C PRO A 107 26.71 3.63 -18.77
N ASP A 108 27.04 4.88 -18.45
CA ASP A 108 28.45 5.28 -18.30
C ASP A 108 29.04 4.60 -17.05
N ASN A 109 29.82 3.57 -17.28
CA ASN A 109 30.53 2.81 -16.27
C ASN A 109 32.05 3.09 -16.25
N SER A 110 32.50 4.12 -16.95
CA SER A 110 33.93 4.47 -17.10
C SER A 110 34.64 4.56 -15.75
N ARG A 111 33.97 5.06 -14.71
CA ARG A 111 34.51 5.18 -13.34
C ARG A 111 34.86 3.83 -12.70
N TRP A 112 34.17 2.76 -13.09
CA TRP A 112 34.31 1.42 -12.48
C TRP A 112 34.89 0.37 -13.41
N LYS A 113 35.23 0.77 -14.65
CA LYS A 113 35.70 -0.15 -15.71
C LYS A 113 36.93 -0.96 -15.29
N ASP A 114 37.82 -0.37 -14.49
CA ASP A 114 39.05 -1.00 -14.00
C ASP A 114 38.92 -1.50 -12.56
N CYS A 115 37.73 -1.41 -11.95
CA CYS A 115 37.51 -1.93 -10.61
C CYS A 115 37.43 -3.45 -10.63
N THR A 116 38.17 -4.08 -9.73
CA THR A 116 38.20 -5.53 -9.55
C THR A 116 37.80 -5.90 -8.13
N PHE A 117 37.37 -7.13 -7.92
CA PHE A 117 37.09 -7.68 -6.60
C PHE A 117 37.70 -9.07 -6.47
N ARG A 118 37.90 -9.52 -5.23
CA ARG A 118 38.35 -10.90 -4.97
C ARG A 118 37.13 -11.82 -5.02
N GLY A 119 37.04 -12.61 -6.09
CA GLY A 119 35.99 -13.62 -6.26
C GLY A 119 36.35 -14.98 -5.66
N PHE A 120 35.38 -15.86 -5.51
CA PHE A 120 35.58 -17.24 -5.12
C PHE A 120 35.91 -18.08 -6.35
N HIS A 121 37.00 -18.83 -6.27
CA HIS A 121 37.35 -19.84 -7.28
C HIS A 121 36.53 -21.10 -7.06
N ARG A 122 35.78 -21.49 -8.10
CA ARG A 122 34.98 -22.71 -8.11
C ARG A 122 35.77 -23.89 -8.63
N ALA A 123 35.31 -25.11 -8.33
CA ALA A 123 35.99 -26.33 -8.76
C ALA A 123 36.05 -26.51 -10.29
N ASP A 124 35.15 -25.85 -11.02
CA ASP A 124 35.10 -25.82 -12.48
C ASP A 124 36.02 -24.75 -13.11
N GLY A 125 36.82 -24.07 -12.30
CA GLY A 125 37.72 -23.00 -12.73
C GLY A 125 37.08 -21.64 -12.95
N GLN A 126 35.77 -21.52 -12.74
CA GLN A 126 35.08 -20.22 -12.84
C GLN A 126 35.25 -19.41 -11.55
N VAL A 127 35.19 -18.10 -11.69
CA VAL A 127 35.26 -17.16 -10.57
C VAL A 127 33.92 -16.45 -10.47
N GLY A 128 33.39 -16.33 -9.26
CA GLY A 128 32.12 -15.67 -9.02
C GLY A 128 31.99 -15.08 -7.62
N THR A 129 30.86 -14.45 -7.38
CA THR A 129 30.49 -14.02 -6.04
C THR A 129 29.98 -15.20 -5.23
N ARG A 130 29.99 -15.07 -3.91
CA ARG A 130 29.40 -16.07 -3.01
C ARG A 130 27.88 -16.13 -3.25
N ASN A 131 27.34 -17.33 -3.40
CA ASN A 131 25.89 -17.57 -3.37
C ASN A 131 25.41 -17.67 -1.92
#